data_8a50b0a2886b87e008145e4e14343a49
#
_entry.id   8a50b0a2886b87e008145e4e14343a49
#
_cell.length_a   1.000
_cell.length_b   1.000
_cell.length_c   1.000
_cell.angle_alpha   90.00
_cell.angle_beta   90.00
_cell.angle_gamma   90.00
#
_symmetry.space_group_name_H-M   'P 1'
#
loop_
_entity.id
_entity.type
_entity.pdbx_description
1 polymer ?
#
loop_
_entity_poly.entity_id
_entity_poly.type
_entity_poly.pdbx_seq_one_letter_code
_entity_poly.pdbx_strand_id
1 'polypeptide(L)'
;MKSPLKLTAALLLSAVLVAPDVAAAAGEENPTPPASQNKSNKGTSKKQKKDKSSSADDFLTGYHAAYALIYDKGDYEAGIAALRALGYDDNADVATLLGYASRKLGRYDDAKMWYERALAADPNHAVTWSYYGMWQAEQGNVLKAKDDLEKVRLICGTDCKAFQMLKDAIDGTVTY
;
A
#
# COMPACT_ATOMS: atom_id res chain seq x y z
N MET A 1 -60.14 -21.25 -50.17
CA MET A 1 -58.89 -20.66 -50.68
C MET A 1 -58.52 -19.54 -49.72
N LYS A 2 -57.50 -19.76 -48.86
CA LYS A 2 -57.09 -18.82 -47.80
C LYS A 2 -55.66 -18.40 -48.07
N SER A 3 -55.42 -17.10 -48.33
CA SER A 3 -54.12 -16.52 -48.56
C SER A 3 -53.37 -16.36 -47.21
N PRO A 4 -52.07 -16.63 -47.15
CA PRO A 4 -51.28 -16.34 -45.94
C PRO A 4 -50.78 -14.91 -45.94
N LEU A 5 -51.03 -14.27 -44.82
CA LEU A 5 -50.56 -12.95 -44.44
C LEU A 5 -49.02 -12.99 -44.20
N LYS A 6 -48.25 -12.25 -44.97
CA LYS A 6 -46.80 -12.12 -44.76
C LYS A 6 -46.54 -11.09 -43.67
N LEU A 7 -46.06 -11.55 -42.53
CA LEU A 7 -45.61 -10.71 -41.44
C LEU A 7 -44.13 -10.32 -41.66
N THR A 8 -43.86 -9.10 -42.05
CA THR A 8 -42.49 -8.56 -42.13
C THR A 8 -42.07 -8.04 -40.76
N ALA A 9 -41.20 -8.76 -40.07
CA ALA A 9 -40.56 -8.31 -38.86
C ALA A 9 -39.47 -7.29 -39.19
N ALA A 10 -39.66 -6.04 -38.84
CA ALA A 10 -38.63 -5.02 -38.89
C ALA A 10 -37.71 -5.16 -37.66
N LEU A 11 -36.48 -5.56 -37.90
CA LEU A 11 -35.42 -5.60 -36.90
C LEU A 11 -34.92 -4.15 -36.66
N LEU A 12 -35.31 -3.52 -35.57
CA LEU A 12 -34.69 -2.28 -35.13
C LEU A 12 -33.37 -2.62 -34.42
N LEU A 13 -32.28 -2.39 -35.12
CA LEU A 13 -30.91 -2.47 -34.57
C LEU A 13 -30.65 -1.25 -33.72
N SER A 14 -30.90 -1.35 -32.40
CA SER A 14 -30.50 -0.32 -31.45
C SER A 14 -29.00 -0.43 -31.21
N ALA A 15 -28.23 0.47 -31.83
CA ALA A 15 -26.82 0.65 -31.52
C ALA A 15 -26.71 1.26 -30.11
N VAL A 16 -26.37 0.45 -29.12
CA VAL A 16 -25.93 0.91 -27.81
C VAL A 16 -24.52 1.45 -27.98
N LEU A 17 -24.37 2.74 -28.00
CA LEU A 17 -23.09 3.44 -27.85
C LEU A 17 -22.63 3.21 -26.40
N VAL A 18 -21.79 2.20 -26.18
CA VAL A 18 -21.01 2.05 -24.95
C VAL A 18 -19.92 3.13 -25.02
N ALA A 19 -20.12 4.24 -24.32
CA ALA A 19 -19.06 5.16 -24.02
C ALA A 19 -18.06 4.43 -23.11
N PRO A 20 -16.73 4.51 -23.35
CA PRO A 20 -15.80 4.04 -22.35
C PRO A 20 -15.91 4.98 -21.14
N ASP A 21 -16.45 4.45 -20.03
CA ASP A 21 -16.26 5.05 -18.71
C ASP A 21 -14.74 5.12 -18.48
N VAL A 22 -14.23 6.33 -18.61
CA VAL A 22 -12.91 6.65 -18.07
C VAL A 22 -13.12 6.64 -16.55
N ALA A 23 -12.92 5.45 -15.95
CA ALA A 23 -12.74 5.35 -14.52
C ALA A 23 -11.56 6.27 -14.16
N ALA A 24 -11.88 7.44 -13.63
CA ALA A 24 -10.90 8.28 -12.96
C ALA A 24 -10.30 7.39 -11.88
N ALA A 25 -9.04 7.00 -12.08
CA ALA A 25 -8.26 6.35 -11.05
C ALA A 25 -8.28 7.30 -9.85
N ALA A 26 -9.09 6.96 -8.85
CA ALA A 26 -9.01 7.58 -7.54
C ALA A 26 -7.57 7.32 -7.09
N GLY A 27 -6.75 8.37 -7.05
CA GLY A 27 -5.34 8.25 -6.75
C GLY A 27 -5.18 7.53 -5.41
N GLU A 28 -4.51 6.39 -5.44
CA GLU A 28 -4.03 5.76 -4.21
C GLU A 28 -3.23 6.81 -3.46
N GLU A 29 -3.80 7.32 -2.37
CA GLU A 29 -3.10 8.25 -1.51
C GLU A 29 -2.04 7.49 -0.73
N ASN A 30 -0.85 7.41 -1.31
CA ASN A 30 0.31 6.74 -0.73
C ASN A 30 0.69 7.30 0.63
N PRO A 31 1.08 6.46 1.60
CA PRO A 31 1.65 6.94 2.85
C PRO A 31 2.87 7.82 2.56
N THR A 32 2.93 8.96 3.22
CA THR A 32 4.06 9.87 3.10
C THR A 32 5.33 9.16 3.60
N PRO A 33 6.48 9.27 2.91
CA PRO A 33 7.73 8.73 3.44
C PRO A 33 8.03 9.27 4.83
N PRO A 34 8.65 8.48 5.72
CA PRO A 34 8.94 8.91 7.07
C PRO A 34 9.77 10.19 7.08
N ALA A 35 9.28 11.20 7.82
CA ALA A 35 10.04 12.41 8.06
C ALA A 35 11.23 12.09 8.98
N SER A 36 12.42 12.57 8.64
CA SER A 36 13.63 12.42 9.46
C SER A 36 13.39 12.98 10.88
N GLN A 37 13.04 12.11 11.83
CA GLN A 37 12.98 12.49 13.24
C GLN A 37 14.39 12.54 13.81
N ASN A 38 15.05 13.68 13.63
CA ASN A 38 16.34 13.96 14.26
C ASN A 38 16.13 14.26 15.77
N LYS A 39 16.04 13.21 16.61
CA LYS A 39 16.14 13.37 18.06
C LYS A 39 17.58 13.70 18.40
N SER A 40 17.82 15.00 18.57
CA SER A 40 19.07 15.57 19.04
C SER A 40 19.43 15.00 20.42
N ASN A 41 20.35 14.05 20.46
CA ASN A 41 21.01 13.65 21.69
C ASN A 41 22.39 14.36 21.77
N LYS A 42 22.50 15.31 22.68
CA LYS A 42 23.67 16.17 22.89
C LYS A 42 24.73 15.41 23.67
N GLY A 43 25.81 14.99 23.01
CA GLY A 43 26.96 14.40 23.71
C GLY A 43 28.04 13.88 22.77
N THR A 44 29.13 14.66 22.68
CA THR A 44 30.53 14.32 22.35
C THR A 44 30.88 13.48 21.11
N SER A 45 31.53 14.14 20.20
CA SER A 45 32.56 13.74 19.24
C SER A 45 32.24 14.11 17.80
N LYS A 46 32.91 15.15 17.29
CA LYS A 46 32.73 15.72 15.93
C LYS A 46 32.96 14.71 14.78
N LYS A 47 33.76 13.68 14.98
CA LYS A 47 34.11 12.70 13.93
C LYS A 47 33.00 11.64 13.73
N GLN A 48 32.42 11.10 14.81
CA GLN A 48 31.30 10.16 14.73
C GLN A 48 29.99 10.77 14.23
N LYS A 49 29.82 12.10 14.39
CA LYS A 49 28.61 12.81 13.96
C LYS A 49 28.54 12.96 12.43
N LYS A 50 29.70 13.06 11.74
CA LYS A 50 29.73 13.19 10.28
C LYS A 50 29.41 11.86 9.59
N ASP A 51 29.98 10.76 10.06
CA ASP A 51 29.76 9.43 9.47
C ASP A 51 28.30 8.93 9.70
N LYS A 52 27.72 9.26 10.86
CA LYS A 52 26.34 8.90 11.19
C LYS A 52 25.30 9.74 10.44
N SER A 53 25.59 11.00 10.14
CA SER A 53 24.74 11.85 9.29
C SER A 53 24.75 11.34 7.85
N SER A 54 25.92 11.02 7.29
CA SER A 54 26.03 10.54 5.91
C SER A 54 25.28 9.21 5.71
N SER A 55 25.40 8.28 6.65
CA SER A 55 24.68 6.99 6.54
C SER A 55 23.16 7.12 6.66
N ALA A 56 22.67 8.09 7.43
CA ALA A 56 21.23 8.38 7.51
C ALA A 56 20.70 9.05 6.23
N ASP A 57 21.50 9.98 5.66
CA ASP A 57 21.15 10.65 4.42
C ASP A 57 21.18 9.66 3.23
N ASP A 58 22.14 8.73 3.21
CA ASP A 58 22.25 7.65 2.22
C ASP A 58 21.05 6.69 2.32
N PHE A 59 20.66 6.31 3.55
CA PHE A 59 19.48 5.49 3.77
C PHE A 59 18.21 6.18 3.25
N LEU A 60 17.95 7.44 3.63
CA LEU A 60 16.77 8.17 3.19
C LEU A 60 16.72 8.33 1.67
N THR A 61 17.84 8.62 1.05
CA THR A 61 17.95 8.74 -0.40
C THR A 61 17.60 7.44 -1.09
N GLY A 62 18.16 6.32 -0.63
CA GLY A 62 17.85 4.99 -1.18
C GLY A 62 16.42 4.55 -0.92
N TYR A 63 15.88 4.83 0.29
CA TYR A 63 14.50 4.56 0.63
C TYR A 63 13.53 5.32 -0.28
N HIS A 64 13.74 6.62 -0.49
CA HIS A 64 12.90 7.43 -1.38
C HIS A 64 12.99 6.95 -2.84
N ALA A 65 14.16 6.52 -3.30
CA ALA A 65 14.32 5.95 -4.63
C ALA A 65 13.50 4.65 -4.80
N ALA A 66 13.56 3.76 -3.81
CA ALA A 66 12.76 2.54 -3.79
C ALA A 66 11.24 2.83 -3.69
N TYR A 67 10.86 3.81 -2.87
CA TYR A 67 9.48 4.30 -2.77
C TYR A 67 8.94 4.76 -4.11
N ALA A 68 9.71 5.57 -4.85
CA ALA A 68 9.33 6.05 -6.18
C ALA A 68 9.20 4.92 -7.20
N LEU A 69 10.04 3.88 -7.13
CA LEU A 69 9.89 2.69 -7.97
C LEU A 69 8.56 2.00 -7.72
N ILE A 70 8.16 1.86 -6.45
CA ILE A 70 6.95 1.16 -6.04
C ILE A 70 5.69 1.97 -6.38
N TYR A 71 5.62 3.25 -5.97
CA TYR A 71 4.38 4.02 -6.03
C TYR A 71 4.25 4.86 -7.31
N ASP A 72 5.35 5.46 -7.80
CA ASP A 72 5.26 6.34 -8.96
C ASP A 72 5.34 5.56 -10.27
N LYS A 73 6.09 4.43 -10.27
CA LYS A 73 6.33 3.62 -11.47
C LYS A 73 5.59 2.29 -11.49
N GLY A 74 5.10 1.81 -10.35
CA GLY A 74 4.51 0.47 -10.24
C GLY A 74 5.52 -0.67 -10.48
N ASP A 75 6.83 -0.36 -10.41
CA ASP A 75 7.90 -1.35 -10.60
C ASP A 75 8.23 -2.02 -9.25
N TYR A 76 7.35 -2.92 -8.84
CA TYR A 76 7.44 -3.60 -7.55
C TYR A 76 8.68 -4.47 -7.41
N GLU A 77 9.12 -5.12 -8.51
CA GLU A 77 10.33 -5.95 -8.49
C GLU A 77 11.58 -5.10 -8.26
N ALA A 78 11.73 -4.03 -9.03
CA ALA A 78 12.85 -3.11 -8.85
C ALA A 78 12.80 -2.43 -7.47
N GLY A 79 11.60 -2.11 -6.98
CA GLY A 79 11.39 -1.57 -5.64
C GLY A 79 11.86 -2.52 -4.53
N ILE A 80 11.47 -3.79 -4.61
CA ILE A 80 11.92 -4.85 -3.70
C ILE A 80 13.46 -4.97 -3.73
N ALA A 81 14.04 -5.03 -4.93
CA ALA A 81 15.50 -5.13 -5.09
C ALA A 81 16.22 -3.92 -4.46
N ALA A 82 15.70 -2.71 -4.69
CA ALA A 82 16.26 -1.49 -4.13
C ALA A 82 16.16 -1.46 -2.59
N LEU A 83 15.01 -1.82 -2.01
CA LEU A 83 14.83 -1.90 -0.55
C LEU A 83 15.78 -2.90 0.09
N ARG A 84 15.90 -4.10 -0.51
CA ARG A 84 16.82 -5.14 -0.03
C ARG A 84 18.29 -4.71 -0.07
N ALA A 85 18.67 -3.96 -1.10
CA ALA A 85 20.03 -3.41 -1.24
C ALA A 85 20.39 -2.41 -0.13
N LEU A 86 19.40 -1.81 0.55
CA LEU A 86 19.65 -0.93 1.70
C LEU A 86 20.20 -1.68 2.91
N GLY A 87 19.88 -2.98 3.06
CA GLY A 87 20.32 -3.79 4.20
C GLY A 87 19.61 -3.47 5.52
N TYR A 88 18.43 -2.88 5.47
CA TYR A 88 17.64 -2.47 6.64
C TYR A 88 16.32 -3.25 6.75
N ASP A 89 16.38 -4.55 6.51
CA ASP A 89 15.19 -5.44 6.52
C ASP A 89 14.41 -5.47 7.84
N ASP A 90 15.04 -5.08 8.95
CA ASP A 90 14.41 -4.97 10.28
C ASP A 90 13.91 -3.54 10.59
N ASN A 91 13.98 -2.62 9.64
CA ASN A 91 13.31 -1.32 9.75
C ASN A 91 11.83 -1.50 9.38
N ALA A 92 10.91 -0.99 10.24
CA ALA A 92 9.48 -1.18 10.04
C ALA A 92 8.97 -0.59 8.72
N ASP A 93 9.45 0.58 8.32
CA ASP A 93 9.06 1.21 7.05
C ASP A 93 9.53 0.38 5.84
N VAL A 94 10.79 -0.09 5.87
CA VAL A 94 11.36 -0.93 4.79
C VAL A 94 10.60 -2.23 4.67
N ALA A 95 10.39 -2.94 5.78
CA ALA A 95 9.64 -4.20 5.79
C ALA A 95 8.18 -4.00 5.35
N THR A 96 7.54 -2.87 5.73
CA THR A 96 6.20 -2.53 5.26
C THR A 96 6.14 -2.38 3.75
N LEU A 97 7.09 -1.67 3.15
CA LEU A 97 7.13 -1.51 1.69
C LEU A 97 7.46 -2.82 0.96
N LEU A 98 8.33 -3.67 1.52
CA LEU A 98 8.57 -5.02 1.01
C LEU A 98 7.29 -5.86 1.02
N GLY A 99 6.51 -5.78 2.10
CA GLY A 99 5.20 -6.42 2.22
C GLY A 99 4.21 -5.90 1.18
N TYR A 100 4.10 -4.59 1.04
CA TYR A 100 3.22 -3.96 0.06
C TYR A 100 3.57 -4.37 -1.37
N ALA A 101 4.84 -4.25 -1.77
CA ALA A 101 5.28 -4.61 -3.12
C ALA A 101 5.08 -6.12 -3.40
N SER A 102 5.35 -6.98 -2.41
CA SER A 102 5.08 -8.42 -2.51
C SER A 102 3.59 -8.70 -2.71
N ARG A 103 2.71 -8.02 -1.97
CA ARG A 103 1.26 -8.13 -2.13
C ARG A 103 0.80 -7.73 -3.52
N LYS A 104 1.31 -6.61 -4.06
CA LYS A 104 0.98 -6.14 -5.42
C LYS A 104 1.44 -7.12 -6.50
N LEU A 105 2.47 -7.91 -6.25
CA LEU A 105 2.92 -9.01 -7.12
C LEU A 105 2.15 -10.32 -6.92
N GLY A 106 1.16 -10.37 -6.02
CA GLY A 106 0.44 -11.58 -5.68
C GLY A 106 1.23 -12.58 -4.83
N ARG A 107 2.38 -12.18 -4.28
CA ARG A 107 3.22 -12.99 -3.38
C ARG A 107 2.72 -12.87 -1.95
N TYR A 108 1.55 -13.43 -1.68
CA TYR A 108 0.83 -13.19 -0.43
C TYR A 108 1.51 -13.75 0.81
N ASP A 109 2.23 -14.87 0.71
CA ASP A 109 3.00 -15.43 1.82
C ASP A 109 4.20 -14.55 2.17
N ASP A 110 4.91 -14.03 1.16
CA ASP A 110 6.00 -13.08 1.36
C ASP A 110 5.46 -11.77 1.98
N ALA A 111 4.34 -11.26 1.48
CA ALA A 111 3.72 -10.06 2.03
C ALA A 111 3.39 -10.21 3.52
N LYS A 112 2.79 -11.34 3.90
CA LYS A 112 2.51 -11.67 5.30
C LYS A 112 3.77 -11.66 6.15
N MET A 113 4.80 -12.38 5.71
CA MET A 113 6.09 -12.48 6.42
C MET A 113 6.69 -11.07 6.65
N TRP A 114 6.67 -10.20 5.64
CA TRP A 114 7.22 -8.86 5.74
C TRP A 114 6.41 -7.96 6.68
N TYR A 115 5.06 -8.03 6.66
CA TYR A 115 4.23 -7.28 7.60
C TYR A 115 4.46 -7.74 9.04
N GLU A 116 4.54 -9.06 9.28
CA GLU A 116 4.84 -9.59 10.60
C GLU A 116 6.23 -9.17 11.09
N ARG A 117 7.23 -9.10 10.21
CA ARG A 117 8.56 -8.60 10.52
C ARG A 117 8.55 -7.11 10.85
N ALA A 118 7.80 -6.30 10.10
CA ALA A 118 7.63 -4.88 10.39
C ALA A 118 7.01 -4.65 11.77
N LEU A 119 5.97 -5.43 12.12
CA LEU A 119 5.29 -5.35 13.42
C LEU A 119 6.14 -5.90 14.57
N ALA A 120 7.05 -6.83 14.29
CA ALA A 120 8.04 -7.28 15.28
C ALA A 120 9.08 -6.19 15.58
N ALA A 121 9.44 -5.38 14.56
CA ALA A 121 10.36 -4.25 14.72
C ALA A 121 9.69 -3.05 15.41
N ASP A 122 8.45 -2.74 15.05
CA ASP A 122 7.64 -1.69 15.68
C ASP A 122 6.16 -2.13 15.81
N PRO A 123 5.75 -2.62 16.98
CA PRO A 123 4.37 -3.04 17.24
C PRO A 123 3.34 -1.90 17.15
N ASN A 124 3.78 -0.64 17.19
CA ASN A 124 2.93 0.53 17.08
C ASN A 124 2.99 1.20 15.70
N HIS A 125 3.50 0.50 14.69
CA HIS A 125 3.58 1.05 13.34
C HIS A 125 2.21 1.02 12.66
N ALA A 126 1.46 2.12 12.76
CA ALA A 126 0.08 2.23 12.28
C ALA A 126 -0.06 1.91 10.78
N VAL A 127 0.92 2.32 9.96
CA VAL A 127 0.92 2.06 8.52
C VAL A 127 1.02 0.56 8.22
N THR A 128 1.87 -0.17 8.96
CA THR A 128 1.96 -1.63 8.79
C THR A 128 0.64 -2.31 9.17
N TRP A 129 0.03 -1.94 10.30
CA TRP A 129 -1.27 -2.50 10.69
C TRP A 129 -2.33 -2.22 9.62
N SER A 130 -2.32 -1.03 9.02
CA SER A 130 -3.24 -0.70 7.93
C SER A 130 -3.04 -1.61 6.71
N TYR A 131 -1.81 -1.75 6.22
CA TYR A 131 -1.53 -2.61 5.07
C TYR A 131 -1.73 -4.10 5.35
N TYR A 132 -1.42 -4.55 6.56
CA TYR A 132 -1.67 -5.93 6.96
C TYR A 132 -3.17 -6.21 7.03
N GLY A 133 -3.95 -5.29 7.59
CA GLY A 133 -5.41 -5.39 7.61
C GLY A 133 -6.02 -5.42 6.20
N MET A 134 -5.52 -4.60 5.27
CA MET A 134 -5.93 -4.67 3.87
C MET A 134 -5.63 -6.04 3.26
N TRP A 135 -4.44 -6.58 3.50
CA TRP A 135 -4.08 -7.93 3.06
C TRP A 135 -5.02 -8.98 3.68
N GLN A 136 -5.37 -8.86 4.98
CA GLN A 136 -6.35 -9.75 5.62
C GLN A 136 -7.71 -9.67 4.93
N ALA A 137 -8.18 -8.45 4.60
CA ALA A 137 -9.45 -8.25 3.91
C ALA A 137 -9.45 -8.90 2.51
N GLU A 138 -8.38 -8.74 1.75
CA GLU A 138 -8.20 -9.38 0.44
C GLU A 138 -8.21 -10.92 0.51
N GLN A 139 -7.69 -11.49 1.60
CA GLN A 139 -7.74 -12.94 1.85
C GLN A 139 -9.10 -13.41 2.40
N GLY A 140 -10.10 -12.54 2.49
CA GLY A 140 -11.42 -12.84 3.03
C GLY A 140 -11.48 -12.86 4.56
N ASN A 141 -10.39 -12.51 5.25
CA ASN A 141 -10.29 -12.50 6.71
C ASN A 141 -10.80 -11.18 7.31
N VAL A 142 -12.02 -10.77 6.95
CA VAL A 142 -12.60 -9.45 7.31
C VAL A 142 -12.61 -9.20 8.83
N LEU A 143 -12.84 -10.23 9.65
CA LEU A 143 -12.81 -10.07 11.11
C LEU A 143 -11.42 -9.67 11.61
N LYS A 144 -10.35 -10.29 11.09
CA LYS A 144 -8.97 -9.91 11.42
C LYS A 144 -8.63 -8.50 10.91
N ALA A 145 -9.10 -8.13 9.72
CA ALA A 145 -8.94 -6.77 9.22
C ALA A 145 -9.57 -5.72 10.14
N LYS A 146 -10.74 -6.03 10.74
CA LYS A 146 -11.39 -5.16 11.74
C LYS A 146 -10.61 -5.11 13.06
N ASP A 147 -10.01 -6.21 13.49
CA ASP A 147 -9.12 -6.21 14.67
C ASP A 147 -7.87 -5.35 14.41
N ASP A 148 -7.31 -5.41 13.20
CA ASP A 148 -6.19 -4.57 12.78
C ASP A 148 -6.59 -3.09 12.71
N LEU A 149 -7.81 -2.78 12.22
CA LEU A 149 -8.35 -1.42 12.23
C LEU A 149 -8.46 -0.84 13.65
N GLU A 150 -8.88 -1.67 14.61
CA GLU A 150 -8.91 -1.25 16.01
C GLU A 150 -7.49 -0.99 16.56
N LYS A 151 -6.48 -1.77 16.16
CA LYS A 151 -5.07 -1.47 16.48
C LYS A 151 -4.65 -0.11 15.94
N VAL A 152 -4.96 0.17 14.67
CA VAL A 152 -4.67 1.48 14.06
C VAL A 152 -5.36 2.60 14.84
N ARG A 153 -6.64 2.42 15.19
CA ARG A 153 -7.40 3.41 15.98
C ARG A 153 -6.74 3.71 17.33
N LEU A 154 -6.26 2.69 18.02
CA LEU A 154 -5.59 2.85 19.33
C LEU A 154 -4.23 3.54 19.20
N ILE A 155 -3.53 3.39 18.08
CA ILE A 155 -2.21 3.97 17.84
C ILE A 155 -2.30 5.45 17.44
N CYS A 156 -3.18 5.81 16.50
CA CYS A 156 -3.19 7.15 15.91
C CYS A 156 -4.57 7.81 15.83
N GLY A 157 -5.62 7.17 16.36
CA GLY A 157 -6.98 7.70 16.30
C GLY A 157 -7.69 7.44 14.97
N THR A 158 -8.89 8.01 14.82
CA THR A 158 -9.73 7.82 13.63
C THR A 158 -9.41 8.77 12.48
N ASP A 159 -8.70 9.85 12.75
CA ASP A 159 -8.42 10.91 11.78
C ASP A 159 -7.10 10.71 11.04
N CYS A 160 -6.32 9.71 11.43
CA CYS A 160 -5.07 9.39 10.77
C CYS A 160 -5.32 8.64 9.44
N LYS A 161 -4.44 8.89 8.47
CA LYS A 161 -4.53 8.31 7.13
C LYS A 161 -4.57 6.78 7.15
N ALA A 162 -3.74 6.13 7.99
CA ALA A 162 -3.71 4.69 8.12
C ALA A 162 -5.08 4.09 8.52
N PHE A 163 -5.80 4.76 9.42
CA PHE A 163 -7.16 4.34 9.80
C PHE A 163 -8.14 4.49 8.65
N GLN A 164 -8.16 5.66 7.99
CA GLN A 164 -9.07 5.91 6.88
C GLN A 164 -8.85 4.91 5.74
N MET A 165 -7.61 4.68 5.34
CA MET A 165 -7.27 3.73 4.28
C MET A 165 -7.77 2.31 4.57
N LEU A 166 -7.53 1.80 5.78
CA LEU A 166 -7.98 0.45 6.14
C LEU A 166 -9.50 0.37 6.29
N LYS A 167 -10.12 1.42 6.84
CA LYS A 167 -11.58 1.49 6.94
C LYS A 167 -12.23 1.45 5.57
N ASP A 168 -11.77 2.27 4.63
CA ASP A 168 -12.28 2.33 3.26
C ASP A 168 -12.12 0.99 2.54
N ALA A 169 -11.00 0.32 2.83
CA ALA A 169 -10.70 -1.01 2.39
C ALA A 169 -11.73 -2.05 2.85
N ILE A 170 -12.02 -2.07 4.13
CA ILE A 170 -12.98 -3.00 4.74
C ILE A 170 -14.41 -2.71 4.24
N ASP A 171 -14.74 -1.44 4.07
CA ASP A 171 -16.05 -1.01 3.60
C ASP A 171 -16.26 -1.24 2.08
N GLY A 172 -15.20 -1.64 1.34
CA GLY A 172 -15.25 -1.88 -0.09
C GLY A 172 -15.43 -0.61 -0.94
N THR A 173 -15.09 0.55 -0.38
CA THR A 173 -15.20 1.85 -1.06
C THR A 173 -14.01 2.15 -1.97
N VAL A 174 -12.91 1.43 -1.80
CA VAL A 174 -11.71 1.50 -2.64
C VAL A 174 -11.23 0.09 -3.00
N THR A 175 -10.70 -0.04 -4.22
CA THR A 175 -9.93 -1.20 -4.68
C THR A 175 -8.44 -0.84 -4.64
N TYR A 176 -7.61 -1.71 -4.06
CA TYR A 176 -6.17 -1.46 -3.88
C TYR A 176 -5.31 -2.38 -4.74
#